data_b9c554e8348997e7ccf120f56c1459bc
#
_entry.id   b9c554e8348997e7ccf120f56c1459bc
#
_cell.length_a   1.000
_cell.length_b   1.000
_cell.length_c   1.000
_cell.angle_alpha   90.00
_cell.angle_beta   90.00
_cell.angle_gamma   90.00
#
_symmetry.space_group_name_H-M   'P 1'
#
loop_
_entity.id
_entity.type
_entity.pdbx_description
1 polymer ?
#
loop_
_entity_poly.entity_id
_entity_poly.type
_entity_poly.pdbx_seq_one_letter_code
_entity_poly.pdbx_strand_id
1 'polypeptide(L)'
;MREMKIKSIILCALALSGAAACTKLNVKEAPEYVAPLYIQASDSKVVFDVTGGQAMITLASNGKVSSGEVPEGFELQEEEGATYIVKAGVNTGAETVSGELVFTAVRGEETAQAKVSLVQRAGEAKNLSAEGLANCYIAHTQGTYRFNATVKGNGKGDGGSDYIKNYGVNIEGGTRATLIWEARHDGDRSLTYEVIDGAPVYHNGYITFSTGRSEGNALIAIEDIHGEVLWSWHIWVTNNPVTAHDHILPDLEGNPKVVAQIMDRNLGAMNNEPMNLENRGMFYQWGRKDPFLPSRTPYRTNGYPDINEPEDNEINSEIGDGTRPWDVFATNTAPKVSTNPGNIPYSVKYPNKHIEQFSAQSLYTWYVSSVDKKDISVTKVKLWDETKTIFDPCPAGYKVPGGKLYANFGNVDVNNPRDLTGGKPDEYTEDFHWLWEKFENCGRVWKPTGDFYPVVGTFVPMRGEDYVYNHYTGELGMYWTTSPNTYQEGESAYYEYEWIRMNEAAAFSGYGAMVYACQIRCIKE
;
A
#
# COMPACT_ATOMS: atom_id res chain seq x y z
N MET A 1 10.53 -22.14 6.19
CA MET A 1 11.26 -22.80 7.28
C MET A 1 12.72 -22.39 7.21
N ARG A 2 13.10 -21.38 7.94
CA ARG A 2 14.51 -21.04 8.14
C ARG A 2 14.87 -21.44 9.56
N GLU A 3 15.66 -22.50 9.69
CA GLU A 3 16.38 -22.75 10.93
C GLU A 3 17.30 -21.57 11.23
N MET A 4 16.94 -20.78 12.21
CA MET A 4 17.83 -19.78 12.76
C MET A 4 19.01 -20.51 13.42
N LYS A 5 20.18 -20.37 12.81
CA LYS A 5 21.46 -20.76 13.40
C LYS A 5 21.79 -19.87 14.60
N ILE A 6 21.29 -20.23 15.78
CA ILE A 6 21.84 -19.75 17.04
C ILE A 6 23.10 -20.59 17.34
N LYS A 7 24.15 -20.32 16.63
CA LYS A 7 25.50 -20.86 16.90
C LYS A 7 26.56 -19.82 16.55
N SER A 8 26.57 -18.67 17.21
CA SER A 8 27.74 -17.78 17.13
C SER A 8 27.77 -16.67 18.16
N ILE A 9 27.28 -16.86 19.36
CA ILE A 9 27.55 -15.92 20.48
C ILE A 9 27.89 -16.71 21.74
N ILE A 10 28.89 -17.56 21.71
CA ILE A 10 29.69 -17.98 22.88
C ILE A 10 31.02 -18.52 22.33
N LEU A 11 31.87 -17.64 21.81
CA LEU A 11 33.30 -17.96 21.62
C LEU A 11 34.12 -16.69 21.37
N CYS A 12 34.11 -15.76 22.32
CA CYS A 12 35.13 -14.72 22.38
C CYS A 12 35.29 -14.19 23.79
N ALA A 13 35.57 -15.07 24.75
CA ALA A 13 36.18 -14.67 26.02
C ALA A 13 36.74 -15.94 26.68
N LEU A 14 37.95 -16.34 26.30
CA LEU A 14 38.87 -17.15 27.12
C LEU A 14 40.06 -17.61 26.25
N ALA A 15 40.91 -16.66 25.95
CA ALA A 15 42.26 -16.98 25.55
C ALA A 15 43.19 -15.98 26.28
N LEU A 16 43.50 -16.29 27.50
CA LEU A 16 44.76 -15.89 28.15
C LEU A 16 44.85 -16.57 29.52
N SER A 17 45.90 -17.33 29.66
CA SER A 17 46.52 -17.85 30.88
C SER A 17 46.26 -19.32 31.26
N GLY A 18 47.32 -20.11 31.12
CA GLY A 18 47.71 -21.06 32.15
C GLY A 18 47.35 -22.50 31.91
N ALA A 19 48.37 -23.26 31.52
CA ALA A 19 48.37 -24.70 31.68
C ALA A 19 48.06 -25.14 33.08
N ALA A 20 47.08 -26.01 33.26
CA ALA A 20 47.11 -27.18 34.16
C ALA A 20 45.70 -27.78 34.35
N ALA A 21 45.65 -29.08 34.31
CA ALA A 21 44.55 -29.94 34.77
C ALA A 21 43.32 -30.07 33.88
N CYS A 22 43.34 -31.07 32.98
CA CYS A 22 42.15 -31.72 32.47
C CYS A 22 41.36 -32.38 33.60
N THR A 23 40.51 -31.64 34.25
CA THR A 23 39.36 -32.19 34.92
C THR A 23 38.23 -32.33 33.91
N LYS A 24 37.74 -33.53 33.64
CA LYS A 24 36.51 -33.75 32.85
C LYS A 24 35.39 -32.94 33.49
N LEU A 25 35.10 -31.78 32.91
CA LEU A 25 33.86 -31.07 33.16
C LEU A 25 32.72 -31.99 32.65
N ASN A 26 31.98 -32.59 33.58
CA ASN A 26 30.67 -33.15 33.25
C ASN A 26 29.76 -31.95 32.85
N VAL A 27 29.77 -31.61 31.59
CA VAL A 27 28.77 -30.70 31.02
C VAL A 27 27.46 -31.48 31.12
N LYS A 28 26.66 -31.22 32.13
CA LYS A 28 25.26 -31.61 32.12
C LYS A 28 24.70 -31.02 30.83
N GLU A 29 24.17 -31.87 29.95
CA GLU A 29 23.42 -31.40 28.79
C GLU A 29 22.41 -30.39 29.25
N ALA A 30 22.43 -29.20 28.65
CA ALA A 30 21.43 -28.20 28.95
C ALA A 30 20.05 -28.82 28.67
N PRO A 31 19.07 -28.66 29.55
CA PRO A 31 17.75 -29.21 29.31
C PRO A 31 17.27 -28.75 27.94
N GLU A 32 16.77 -29.69 27.16
CA GLU A 32 16.22 -29.41 25.85
C GLU A 32 15.12 -28.35 25.99
N TYR A 33 15.28 -27.21 25.31
CA TYR A 33 14.28 -26.15 25.35
C TYR A 33 13.02 -26.64 24.64
N VAL A 34 11.99 -26.91 25.40
CA VAL A 34 10.65 -27.20 24.88
C VAL A 34 9.87 -25.87 24.81
N ALA A 35 9.57 -25.43 23.60
CA ALA A 35 8.75 -24.24 23.41
C ALA A 35 7.40 -24.38 24.13
N PRO A 36 6.87 -23.36 24.79
CA PRO A 36 5.53 -23.39 25.38
C PRO A 36 4.47 -23.82 24.36
N LEU A 37 3.41 -24.48 24.85
CA LEU A 37 2.27 -24.78 24.00
C LEU A 37 1.62 -23.48 23.55
N TYR A 38 1.35 -23.35 22.25
CA TYR A 38 0.64 -22.19 21.70
C TYR A 38 -0.39 -22.63 20.66
N ILE A 39 -1.38 -21.79 20.46
CA ILE A 39 -2.32 -21.80 19.34
C ILE A 39 -2.67 -20.36 18.97
N GLN A 40 -2.67 -20.08 17.69
CA GLN A 40 -3.03 -18.79 17.14
C GLN A 40 -3.91 -18.98 15.90
N ALA A 41 -5.02 -18.26 15.82
CA ALA A 41 -5.84 -18.20 14.63
C ALA A 41 -5.37 -17.07 13.69
N SER A 42 -5.55 -17.25 12.37
CA SER A 42 -5.27 -16.22 11.37
C SER A 42 -6.10 -14.95 11.62
N ASP A 43 -7.31 -15.13 12.15
CA ASP A 43 -8.26 -14.06 12.41
C ASP A 43 -8.91 -14.25 13.78
N SER A 44 -9.06 -13.19 14.55
CA SER A 44 -9.76 -13.22 15.84
C SER A 44 -11.26 -12.90 15.70
N LYS A 45 -11.68 -12.42 14.52
CA LYS A 45 -13.07 -12.05 14.22
C LYS A 45 -13.38 -12.22 12.75
N VAL A 46 -14.55 -12.79 12.44
CA VAL A 46 -15.13 -12.90 11.10
C VAL A 46 -16.50 -12.24 11.08
N VAL A 47 -16.75 -11.36 10.11
CA VAL A 47 -18.03 -10.64 9.97
C VAL A 47 -18.63 -10.95 8.61
N PHE A 48 -19.79 -11.60 8.61
CA PHE A 48 -20.60 -11.85 7.42
C PHE A 48 -21.69 -10.78 7.26
N ASP A 49 -22.07 -10.49 6.03
CA ASP A 49 -23.26 -9.69 5.76
C ASP A 49 -24.54 -10.55 5.82
N VAL A 50 -25.67 -9.94 5.47
CA VAL A 50 -26.97 -10.62 5.44
C VAL A 50 -27.01 -11.81 4.48
N THR A 51 -26.23 -11.79 3.41
CA THR A 51 -26.19 -12.86 2.39
C THR A 51 -25.38 -14.07 2.84
N GLY A 52 -24.60 -13.92 3.92
CA GLY A 52 -23.70 -14.96 4.42
C GLY A 52 -22.46 -15.12 3.59
N GLY A 53 -21.95 -16.35 3.48
CA GLY A 53 -20.76 -16.66 2.72
C GLY A 53 -19.87 -17.67 3.42
N GLN A 54 -18.57 -17.64 3.09
CA GLN A 54 -17.57 -18.50 3.74
C GLN A 54 -16.29 -17.73 4.01
N ALA A 55 -15.66 -18.04 5.14
CA ALA A 55 -14.36 -17.55 5.53
C ALA A 55 -13.44 -18.70 5.94
N MET A 56 -12.16 -18.58 5.64
CA MET A 56 -11.15 -19.57 6.01
C MET A 56 -10.39 -19.09 7.23
N ILE A 57 -10.26 -19.93 8.24
CA ILE A 57 -9.46 -19.72 9.44
C ILE A 57 -8.35 -20.74 9.43
N THR A 58 -7.10 -20.30 9.46
CA THR A 58 -5.92 -21.16 9.59
C THR A 58 -5.36 -21.04 11.00
N LEU A 59 -4.99 -22.19 11.58
CA LEU A 59 -4.45 -22.24 12.93
C LEU A 59 -2.96 -22.60 12.91
N ALA A 60 -2.15 -21.78 13.57
CA ALA A 60 -0.77 -22.12 13.89
C ALA A 60 -0.70 -22.69 15.31
N SER A 61 -0.16 -23.88 15.48
CA SER A 61 -0.04 -24.54 16.78
C SER A 61 1.11 -25.55 16.80
N ASN A 62 1.71 -25.74 17.97
CA ASN A 62 2.64 -26.85 18.26
C ASN A 62 2.00 -27.99 19.07
N GLY A 63 0.68 -28.01 19.16
CA GLY A 63 -0.13 -29.07 19.76
C GLY A 63 -1.16 -29.65 18.78
N LYS A 64 -1.88 -30.68 19.20
CA LYS A 64 -3.01 -31.25 18.44
C LYS A 64 -4.22 -30.35 18.61
N VAL A 65 -4.75 -29.83 17.52
CA VAL A 65 -5.89 -28.90 17.51
C VAL A 65 -7.21 -29.63 17.38
N SER A 66 -8.24 -29.10 18.04
CA SER A 66 -9.65 -29.47 17.85
C SER A 66 -10.54 -28.22 17.94
N SER A 67 -11.66 -28.20 17.21
CA SER A 67 -12.70 -27.17 17.34
C SER A 67 -13.62 -27.48 18.49
N GLY A 68 -14.12 -26.43 19.13
CA GLY A 68 -15.24 -26.50 20.08
C GLY A 68 -16.60 -26.54 19.39
N GLU A 69 -17.65 -26.24 20.16
CA GLU A 69 -19.01 -26.12 19.66
C GLU A 69 -19.12 -24.93 18.67
N VAL A 70 -19.79 -25.18 17.54
CA VAL A 70 -20.02 -24.15 16.53
C VAL A 70 -21.22 -23.32 16.93
N PRO A 71 -21.12 -21.98 16.98
CA PRO A 71 -22.25 -21.12 17.34
C PRO A 71 -23.43 -21.28 16.39
N GLU A 72 -24.64 -21.11 16.91
CA GLU A 72 -25.88 -21.15 16.13
C GLU A 72 -25.84 -20.13 14.97
N GLY A 73 -26.28 -20.56 13.80
CA GLY A 73 -26.25 -19.76 12.56
C GLY A 73 -25.01 -19.91 11.72
N PHE A 74 -24.00 -20.68 12.21
CA PHE A 74 -22.77 -20.95 11.50
C PHE A 74 -22.53 -22.44 11.32
N GLU A 75 -21.77 -22.77 10.28
CA GLU A 75 -21.29 -24.13 10.00
C GLU A 75 -19.76 -24.13 9.97
N LEU A 76 -19.13 -25.23 10.36
CA LEU A 76 -17.68 -25.41 10.34
C LEU A 76 -17.32 -26.65 9.54
N GLN A 77 -16.40 -26.49 8.61
CA GLN A 77 -15.81 -27.58 7.84
C GLN A 77 -14.31 -27.58 8.08
N GLU A 78 -13.76 -28.75 8.49
CA GLU A 78 -12.32 -28.93 8.65
C GLU A 78 -11.69 -29.31 7.30
N GLU A 79 -10.58 -28.68 6.98
CA GLU A 79 -9.74 -28.96 5.81
C GLU A 79 -8.36 -29.47 6.25
N GLU A 80 -7.50 -29.84 5.30
CA GLU A 80 -6.14 -30.29 5.62
C GLU A 80 -5.30 -29.13 6.23
N GLY A 81 -4.35 -29.49 7.11
CA GLY A 81 -3.34 -28.56 7.62
C GLY A 81 -3.85 -27.57 8.69
N ALA A 82 -4.77 -27.99 9.55
CA ALA A 82 -5.37 -27.13 10.59
C ALA A 82 -6.07 -25.88 10.01
N THR A 83 -6.69 -26.06 8.88
CA THR A 83 -7.50 -25.05 8.19
C THR A 83 -8.98 -25.39 8.37
N TYR A 84 -9.79 -24.38 8.64
CA TYR A 84 -11.22 -24.50 8.86
C TYR A 84 -11.97 -23.48 7.99
N ILE A 85 -13.06 -23.93 7.36
CA ILE A 85 -13.98 -23.06 6.63
C ILE A 85 -15.20 -22.85 7.50
N VAL A 86 -15.40 -21.59 7.91
CA VAL A 86 -16.64 -21.14 8.55
C VAL A 86 -17.61 -20.70 7.47
N LYS A 87 -18.85 -21.15 7.54
CA LYS A 87 -19.92 -20.77 6.62
C LYS A 87 -21.09 -20.15 7.39
N ALA A 88 -21.71 -19.17 6.77
CA ALA A 88 -22.97 -18.58 7.21
C ALA A 88 -23.98 -18.61 6.05
N GLY A 89 -25.22 -19.01 6.32
CA GLY A 89 -26.32 -18.92 5.36
C GLY A 89 -26.85 -17.47 5.27
N VAL A 90 -27.98 -17.28 4.58
CA VAL A 90 -28.66 -15.98 4.55
C VAL A 90 -29.27 -15.68 5.92
N ASN A 91 -28.96 -14.52 6.50
CA ASN A 91 -29.66 -14.05 7.72
C ASN A 91 -31.00 -13.43 7.33
N THR A 92 -32.07 -14.17 7.51
CA THR A 92 -33.43 -13.67 7.24
C THR A 92 -34.04 -12.94 8.45
N GLY A 93 -33.33 -12.87 9.57
CA GLY A 93 -33.73 -12.19 10.79
C GLY A 93 -33.48 -10.68 10.74
N ALA A 94 -34.14 -9.96 11.66
CA ALA A 94 -33.95 -8.53 11.81
C ALA A 94 -32.73 -8.16 12.68
N GLU A 95 -32.11 -9.15 13.31
CA GLU A 95 -31.03 -8.94 14.27
C GLU A 95 -29.72 -9.61 13.83
N THR A 96 -28.61 -9.05 14.31
CA THR A 96 -27.27 -9.63 14.13
C THR A 96 -27.17 -10.93 14.92
N VAL A 97 -26.70 -11.98 14.26
CA VAL A 97 -26.34 -13.26 14.89
C VAL A 97 -24.85 -13.22 15.25
N SER A 98 -24.50 -13.65 16.45
CA SER A 98 -23.09 -13.69 16.87
C SER A 98 -22.80 -14.81 17.85
N GLY A 99 -21.54 -15.27 17.86
CA GLY A 99 -21.06 -16.28 18.79
C GLY A 99 -19.53 -16.36 18.79
N GLU A 100 -18.98 -17.18 19.68
CA GLU A 100 -17.55 -17.42 19.82
C GLU A 100 -17.23 -18.85 19.45
N LEU A 101 -16.37 -19.07 18.45
CA LEU A 101 -15.80 -20.36 18.10
C LEU A 101 -14.44 -20.52 18.80
N VAL A 102 -14.30 -21.57 19.59
CA VAL A 102 -13.09 -21.82 20.39
C VAL A 102 -12.31 -23.00 19.79
N PHE A 103 -11.05 -22.80 19.48
CA PHE A 103 -10.12 -23.84 19.10
C PHE A 103 -9.21 -24.17 20.29
N THR A 104 -8.98 -25.45 20.53
CA THR A 104 -8.14 -25.93 21.64
C THR A 104 -6.97 -26.75 21.09
N ALA A 105 -5.76 -26.37 21.48
CA ALA A 105 -4.56 -27.15 21.26
C ALA A 105 -4.21 -27.95 22.52
N VAL A 106 -3.81 -29.20 22.34
CA VAL A 106 -3.43 -30.10 23.42
C VAL A 106 -2.07 -30.72 23.14
N ARG A 107 -1.18 -30.74 24.16
CA ARG A 107 0.12 -31.41 24.15
C ARG A 107 0.40 -32.03 25.53
N GLY A 108 0.20 -33.34 25.64
CA GLY A 108 0.24 -34.01 26.96
C GLY A 108 -0.88 -33.49 27.87
N GLU A 109 -0.52 -32.91 29.02
CA GLU A 109 -1.47 -32.29 29.95
C GLU A 109 -1.67 -30.80 29.72
N GLU A 110 -0.88 -30.17 28.85
CA GLU A 110 -0.99 -28.77 28.52
C GLU A 110 -2.16 -28.52 27.56
N THR A 111 -2.86 -27.40 27.77
CA THR A 111 -3.91 -26.91 26.89
C THR A 111 -3.73 -25.42 26.60
N ALA A 112 -4.00 -24.98 25.38
CA ALA A 112 -4.07 -23.59 24.96
C ALA A 112 -5.29 -23.37 24.08
N GLN A 113 -5.83 -22.15 24.08
CA GLN A 113 -7.05 -21.83 23.32
C GLN A 113 -6.85 -20.61 22.43
N ALA A 114 -7.43 -20.65 21.23
CA ALA A 114 -7.65 -19.51 20.38
C ALA A 114 -9.17 -19.32 20.19
N LYS A 115 -9.61 -18.05 20.23
CA LYS A 115 -11.02 -17.67 20.14
C LYS A 115 -11.24 -16.84 18.91
N VAL A 116 -12.30 -17.16 18.16
CA VAL A 116 -12.72 -16.42 16.97
C VAL A 116 -14.15 -15.97 17.15
N SER A 117 -14.38 -14.67 17.17
CA SER A 117 -15.73 -14.09 17.19
C SER A 117 -16.36 -14.21 15.81
N LEU A 118 -17.50 -14.85 15.71
CA LEU A 118 -18.29 -14.94 14.49
C LEU A 118 -19.47 -13.98 14.60
N VAL A 119 -19.67 -13.14 13.58
CA VAL A 119 -20.76 -12.16 13.52
C VAL A 119 -21.41 -12.22 12.14
N GLN A 120 -22.74 -12.34 12.09
CA GLN A 120 -23.48 -12.14 10.86
C GLN A 120 -24.44 -10.97 11.02
N ARG A 121 -24.23 -9.92 10.23
CA ARG A 121 -25.01 -8.68 10.29
C ARG A 121 -26.44 -8.89 9.81
N ALA A 122 -27.36 -8.13 10.39
CA ALA A 122 -28.66 -7.87 9.79
C ALA A 122 -28.54 -6.69 8.83
N GLY A 123 -29.28 -6.73 7.72
CA GLY A 123 -29.26 -5.66 6.72
C GLY A 123 -28.21 -5.86 5.62
N GLU A 124 -28.49 -5.30 4.44
CA GLU A 124 -27.68 -5.50 3.24
C GLU A 124 -26.46 -4.57 3.23
N ALA A 125 -25.31 -5.09 2.79
CA ALA A 125 -24.07 -4.32 2.61
C ALA A 125 -24.22 -3.30 1.46
N LYS A 126 -23.73 -2.07 1.66
CA LYS A 126 -23.69 -1.05 0.61
C LYS A 126 -22.71 -1.50 -0.48
N ASN A 127 -23.19 -1.59 -1.73
CA ASN A 127 -22.36 -1.98 -2.86
C ASN A 127 -21.55 -0.79 -3.39
N LEU A 128 -20.27 -0.75 -3.09
CA LEU A 128 -19.34 0.31 -3.54
C LEU A 128 -19.08 0.26 -5.05
N SER A 129 -19.19 -0.92 -5.68
CA SER A 129 -19.02 -1.06 -7.13
C SER A 129 -20.21 -0.55 -7.94
N ALA A 130 -21.31 -0.16 -7.30
CA ALA A 130 -22.46 0.43 -8.00
C ALA A 130 -22.14 1.81 -8.59
N GLU A 131 -21.19 2.53 -8.01
CA GLU A 131 -20.71 3.82 -8.51
C GLU A 131 -19.57 3.69 -9.54
N GLY A 132 -19.08 2.49 -9.75
CA GLY A 132 -18.01 2.14 -10.69
C GLY A 132 -16.97 1.20 -10.07
N LEU A 133 -16.26 0.49 -10.96
CA LEU A 133 -15.16 -0.40 -10.58
C LEU A 133 -13.86 0.42 -10.45
N ALA A 134 -13.06 0.12 -9.43
CA ALA A 134 -11.80 0.79 -9.18
C ALA A 134 -10.86 -0.07 -8.31
N ASN A 135 -9.61 0.35 -8.13
CA ASN A 135 -8.68 -0.24 -7.17
C ASN A 135 -8.75 0.40 -5.77
N CYS A 136 -9.45 1.52 -5.64
CA CYS A 136 -9.71 2.17 -4.36
C CYS A 136 -11.21 2.37 -4.16
N TYR A 137 -11.68 2.01 -2.97
CA TYR A 137 -13.05 2.25 -2.54
C TYR A 137 -13.07 3.10 -1.28
N ILE A 138 -13.94 4.11 -1.26
CA ILE A 138 -14.14 5.00 -0.12
C ILE A 138 -15.31 4.46 0.72
N ALA A 139 -15.08 4.28 2.01
CA ALA A 139 -16.07 3.83 2.99
C ALA A 139 -16.09 4.76 4.20
N HIS A 140 -17.18 4.76 4.95
CA HIS A 140 -17.29 5.45 6.25
C HIS A 140 -17.10 4.46 7.39
N THR A 141 -16.76 4.94 8.57
CA THR A 141 -16.67 4.11 9.78
C THR A 141 -18.03 3.48 10.13
N GLN A 142 -17.99 2.33 10.81
CA GLN A 142 -19.15 1.62 11.36
C GLN A 142 -20.21 1.22 10.32
N GLY A 143 -19.80 0.98 9.07
CA GLY A 143 -20.65 0.52 7.98
C GLY A 143 -20.32 -0.91 7.54
N THR A 144 -21.23 -1.50 6.76
CA THR A 144 -21.00 -2.76 6.05
C THR A 144 -21.05 -2.50 4.56
N TYR A 145 -20.04 -2.97 3.86
CA TYR A 145 -19.80 -2.68 2.46
C TYR A 145 -19.45 -3.95 1.69
N ARG A 146 -19.74 -3.93 0.39
CA ARG A 146 -19.25 -4.95 -0.54
C ARG A 146 -18.78 -4.31 -1.84
N PHE A 147 -17.90 -4.99 -2.54
CA PHE A 147 -17.48 -4.63 -3.88
C PHE A 147 -17.24 -5.87 -4.74
N ASN A 148 -17.34 -5.70 -6.08
CA ASN A 148 -17.10 -6.77 -7.03
C ASN A 148 -15.61 -7.17 -7.00
N ALA A 149 -15.33 -8.45 -6.79
CA ALA A 149 -13.99 -9.03 -6.72
C ALA A 149 -13.69 -10.01 -7.87
N THR A 150 -14.49 -9.98 -8.93
CA THR A 150 -14.26 -10.80 -10.13
C THR A 150 -13.61 -10.03 -11.27
N VAL A 151 -13.40 -8.71 -11.09
CA VAL A 151 -12.89 -7.83 -12.14
C VAL A 151 -11.80 -6.92 -11.60
N LYS A 152 -10.72 -6.75 -12.36
CA LYS A 152 -9.55 -5.94 -12.02
C LYS A 152 -9.80 -4.46 -12.29
N GLY A 153 -9.40 -3.61 -11.34
CA GLY A 153 -9.39 -2.16 -11.48
C GLY A 153 -10.73 -1.59 -11.96
N ASN A 154 -10.71 -0.78 -13.01
CA ASN A 154 -11.90 -0.18 -13.61
C ASN A 154 -12.74 -1.14 -14.48
N GLY A 155 -12.34 -2.39 -14.62
CA GLY A 155 -13.03 -3.39 -15.44
C GLY A 155 -12.89 -3.19 -16.96
N LYS A 156 -12.07 -2.22 -17.39
CA LYS A 156 -11.87 -1.91 -18.79
C LYS A 156 -10.47 -2.34 -19.22
N GLY A 157 -10.36 -3.19 -20.21
CA GLY A 157 -9.07 -3.62 -20.79
C GLY A 157 -8.51 -2.63 -21.80
N ASP A 158 -8.97 -1.38 -21.77
CA ASP A 158 -8.56 -0.30 -22.64
C ASP A 158 -7.55 0.63 -21.95
N GLY A 159 -6.98 1.53 -22.72
CA GLY A 159 -5.98 2.48 -22.24
C GLY A 159 -4.57 1.92 -22.22
N GLY A 160 -3.61 2.82 -22.08
CA GLY A 160 -2.20 2.54 -21.89
C GLY A 160 -1.52 1.88 -23.05
N SER A 161 -1.28 0.61 -22.93
CA SER A 161 -0.43 -0.15 -23.85
C SER A 161 -1.07 -1.48 -24.25
N ASP A 162 -0.50 -2.12 -25.25
CA ASP A 162 -0.93 -3.47 -25.63
C ASP A 162 -0.77 -4.48 -24.50
N TYR A 163 0.14 -4.23 -23.57
CA TYR A 163 0.26 -5.04 -22.35
C TYR A 163 -1.02 -5.01 -21.53
N ILE A 164 -1.58 -3.83 -21.27
CA ILE A 164 -2.85 -3.68 -20.53
C ILE A 164 -3.99 -4.38 -21.25
N LYS A 165 -4.10 -4.18 -22.57
CA LYS A 165 -5.15 -4.80 -23.39
C LYS A 165 -5.10 -6.33 -23.32
N ASN A 166 -3.89 -6.90 -23.26
CA ASN A 166 -3.67 -8.36 -23.23
C ASN A 166 -3.65 -8.93 -21.80
N TYR A 167 -3.59 -8.11 -20.76
CA TYR A 167 -3.50 -8.56 -19.37
C TYR A 167 -4.78 -9.25 -18.89
N GLY A 168 -5.91 -8.88 -19.47
CA GLY A 168 -7.23 -9.39 -19.10
C GLY A 168 -7.79 -8.73 -17.86
N VAL A 169 -9.09 -8.54 -17.84
CA VAL A 169 -9.80 -7.83 -16.76
C VAL A 169 -10.40 -8.77 -15.72
N ASN A 170 -10.63 -10.05 -16.05
CA ASN A 170 -11.28 -10.99 -15.15
C ASN A 170 -10.31 -11.52 -14.09
N ILE A 171 -10.86 -11.76 -12.91
CA ILE A 171 -10.20 -12.48 -11.82
C ILE A 171 -10.87 -13.86 -11.74
N GLU A 172 -10.11 -14.90 -12.01
CA GLU A 172 -10.58 -16.28 -11.98
C GLU A 172 -9.93 -17.04 -10.83
N GLY A 173 -10.65 -18.01 -10.24
CA GLY A 173 -10.11 -18.88 -9.19
C GLY A 173 -10.09 -18.24 -7.80
N GLY A 174 -10.72 -17.09 -7.60
CA GLY A 174 -10.83 -16.49 -6.26
C GLY A 174 -11.70 -17.33 -5.33
N THR A 175 -11.18 -17.59 -4.13
CA THR A 175 -11.84 -18.43 -3.14
C THR A 175 -11.97 -17.78 -1.77
N ARG A 176 -11.05 -16.86 -1.42
CA ARG A 176 -10.97 -16.26 -0.10
C ARG A 176 -10.62 -14.77 -0.18
N ALA A 177 -11.26 -13.97 0.67
CA ALA A 177 -10.82 -12.60 0.94
C ALA A 177 -9.87 -12.56 2.14
N THR A 178 -8.87 -11.68 2.09
CA THR A 178 -7.87 -11.52 3.14
C THR A 178 -7.60 -10.04 3.38
N LEU A 179 -7.54 -9.63 4.65
CA LEU A 179 -7.04 -8.33 5.06
C LEU A 179 -5.51 -8.41 5.13
N ILE A 180 -4.83 -7.78 4.16
CA ILE A 180 -3.36 -7.78 4.10
C ILE A 180 -2.78 -6.90 5.20
N TRP A 181 -3.31 -5.68 5.35
CA TRP A 181 -2.94 -4.74 6.39
C TRP A 181 -4.04 -3.69 6.60
N GLU A 182 -4.02 -3.08 7.77
CA GLU A 182 -4.74 -1.85 8.08
C GLU A 182 -3.82 -0.84 8.77
N ALA A 183 -4.14 0.44 8.65
CA ALA A 183 -3.46 1.51 9.37
C ALA A 183 -4.47 2.58 9.76
N ARG A 184 -4.53 2.89 11.05
CA ARG A 184 -5.39 3.96 11.58
C ARG A 184 -4.88 5.33 11.14
N HIS A 185 -5.75 6.30 11.21
CA HIS A 185 -5.46 7.70 10.89
C HIS A 185 -4.30 8.28 11.72
N ASP A 186 -4.09 7.81 12.95
CA ASP A 186 -3.00 8.22 13.84
C ASP A 186 -1.66 7.51 13.52
N GLY A 187 -1.63 6.69 12.49
CA GLY A 187 -0.45 5.96 12.04
C GLY A 187 -0.20 4.62 12.74
N ASP A 188 -1.08 4.18 13.65
CA ASP A 188 -1.01 2.82 14.20
C ASP A 188 -1.25 1.79 13.09
N ARG A 189 -0.35 0.82 12.99
CA ARG A 189 -0.26 -0.18 11.93
C ARG A 189 -0.46 -1.60 12.44
N SER A 190 -0.86 -1.75 13.69
CA SER A 190 -1.20 -3.05 14.22
C SER A 190 -2.51 -3.54 13.59
N LEU A 191 -2.56 -4.84 13.28
CA LEU A 191 -3.78 -5.47 12.77
C LEU A 191 -4.73 -5.75 13.96
N THR A 192 -5.51 -4.73 14.33
CA THR A 192 -6.39 -4.75 15.52
C THR A 192 -7.87 -4.75 15.18
N TYR A 193 -8.21 -4.76 13.89
CA TYR A 193 -9.59 -4.66 13.40
C TYR A 193 -10.32 -3.38 13.85
N GLU A 194 -9.60 -2.27 13.89
CA GLU A 194 -10.20 -0.97 14.22
C GLU A 194 -10.62 -0.16 13.00
N VAL A 195 -9.93 -0.33 11.87
CA VAL A 195 -10.31 0.26 10.57
C VAL A 195 -11.24 -0.68 9.82
N ILE A 196 -10.89 -1.95 9.75
CA ILE A 196 -11.72 -3.04 9.22
C ILE A 196 -12.17 -3.91 10.39
N ASP A 197 -13.47 -4.05 10.60
CA ASP A 197 -14.06 -4.78 11.71
C ASP A 197 -14.14 -6.29 11.42
N GLY A 198 -13.06 -6.99 11.63
CA GLY A 198 -12.93 -8.43 11.39
C GLY A 198 -12.48 -8.80 9.97
N ALA A 199 -12.31 -10.09 9.73
CA ALA A 199 -11.88 -10.61 8.44
C ALA A 199 -12.92 -10.33 7.35
N PRO A 200 -12.50 -9.87 6.15
CA PRO A 200 -13.39 -9.74 4.99
C PRO A 200 -13.84 -11.13 4.50
N VAL A 201 -14.99 -11.18 3.86
CA VAL A 201 -15.62 -12.43 3.37
C VAL A 201 -15.81 -12.37 1.87
N TYR A 202 -15.39 -13.42 1.15
CA TYR A 202 -15.70 -13.58 -0.27
C TYR A 202 -16.91 -14.49 -0.48
N HIS A 203 -17.90 -13.99 -1.21
CA HIS A 203 -19.10 -14.75 -1.56
C HIS A 203 -19.71 -14.26 -2.89
N ASN A 204 -20.06 -15.20 -3.76
CA ASN A 204 -20.75 -14.92 -5.03
C ASN A 204 -20.13 -13.78 -5.86
N GLY A 205 -18.80 -13.73 -5.94
CA GLY A 205 -18.09 -12.72 -6.73
C GLY A 205 -17.89 -11.38 -6.04
N TYR A 206 -18.31 -11.23 -4.80
CA TYR A 206 -18.14 -10.01 -3.99
C TYR A 206 -17.27 -10.27 -2.78
N ILE A 207 -16.45 -9.30 -2.43
CA ILE A 207 -15.86 -9.19 -1.10
C ILE A 207 -16.74 -8.28 -0.27
N THR A 208 -17.16 -8.78 0.89
CA THR A 208 -17.89 -8.03 1.92
C THR A 208 -16.96 -7.77 3.09
N PHE A 209 -17.03 -6.57 3.65
CA PHE A 209 -16.29 -6.17 4.83
C PHE A 209 -17.10 -5.17 5.67
N SER A 210 -16.80 -5.11 6.95
CA SER A 210 -17.30 -4.07 7.83
C SER A 210 -16.18 -3.13 8.22
N THR A 211 -16.50 -1.87 8.41
CA THR A 211 -15.55 -0.87 8.93
C THR A 211 -15.71 -0.73 10.43
N GLY A 212 -14.59 -0.55 11.11
CA GLY A 212 -14.52 -0.33 12.54
C GLY A 212 -14.85 1.10 12.96
N ARG A 213 -14.37 1.49 14.13
CA ARG A 213 -14.59 2.82 14.71
C ARG A 213 -13.60 3.88 14.23
N SER A 214 -12.46 3.44 13.72
CA SER A 214 -11.37 4.34 13.33
C SER A 214 -11.36 4.59 11.83
N GLU A 215 -11.14 5.84 11.44
CA GLU A 215 -10.74 6.19 10.09
C GLU A 215 -9.33 5.65 9.81
N GLY A 216 -9.02 5.44 8.54
CA GLY A 216 -7.72 4.93 8.14
C GLY A 216 -7.72 4.31 6.75
N ASN A 217 -6.71 3.53 6.49
CA ASN A 217 -6.54 2.84 5.22
C ASN A 217 -6.31 1.35 5.45
N ALA A 218 -6.75 0.55 4.50
CA ALA A 218 -6.56 -0.89 4.53
C ALA A 218 -6.33 -1.46 3.13
N LEU A 219 -5.72 -2.62 3.05
CA LEU A 219 -5.56 -3.37 1.82
C LEU A 219 -6.24 -4.72 1.97
N ILE A 220 -7.26 -4.96 1.14
CA ILE A 220 -7.98 -6.23 1.07
C ILE A 220 -7.64 -6.91 -0.24
N ALA A 221 -7.40 -8.22 -0.20
CA ALA A 221 -7.09 -9.04 -1.36
C ALA A 221 -8.09 -10.17 -1.56
N ILE A 222 -8.19 -10.66 -2.82
CA ILE A 222 -8.77 -11.94 -3.17
C ILE A 222 -7.63 -12.94 -3.41
N GLU A 223 -7.74 -14.11 -2.81
CA GLU A 223 -6.77 -15.20 -2.94
C GLU A 223 -7.41 -16.42 -3.60
N ASP A 224 -6.56 -17.23 -4.23
CA ASP A 224 -6.94 -18.53 -4.73
C ASP A 224 -6.95 -19.61 -3.61
N ILE A 225 -7.21 -20.87 -3.99
CA ILE A 225 -7.23 -22.02 -3.07
C ILE A 225 -5.85 -22.30 -2.43
N HIS A 226 -4.78 -21.78 -3.00
CA HIS A 226 -3.41 -21.94 -2.47
C HIS A 226 -2.97 -20.76 -1.60
N GLY A 227 -3.83 -19.75 -1.40
CA GLY A 227 -3.52 -18.54 -0.67
C GLY A 227 -2.66 -17.56 -1.48
N GLU A 228 -2.63 -17.70 -2.81
CA GLU A 228 -1.94 -16.74 -3.67
C GLU A 228 -2.85 -15.55 -3.99
N VAL A 229 -2.36 -14.34 -3.79
CA VAL A 229 -3.11 -13.12 -4.11
C VAL A 229 -3.30 -13.00 -5.61
N LEU A 230 -4.55 -12.92 -6.03
CA LEU A 230 -4.95 -12.72 -7.44
C LEU A 230 -5.15 -11.23 -7.76
N TRP A 231 -5.65 -10.44 -6.80
CA TRP A 231 -5.80 -9.00 -6.88
C TRP A 231 -6.02 -8.41 -5.50
N SER A 232 -5.84 -7.09 -5.36
CA SER A 232 -6.02 -6.36 -4.11
C SER A 232 -6.62 -4.97 -4.35
N TRP A 233 -7.30 -4.45 -3.34
CA TRP A 233 -7.98 -3.16 -3.36
C TRP A 233 -7.61 -2.35 -2.13
N HIS A 234 -7.38 -1.07 -2.33
CA HIS A 234 -7.24 -0.08 -1.28
C HIS A 234 -8.62 0.29 -0.73
N ILE A 235 -8.83 0.13 0.56
CA ILE A 235 -10.03 0.60 1.26
C ILE A 235 -9.65 1.85 2.04
N TRP A 236 -10.23 2.97 1.65
CA TRP A 236 -10.03 4.27 2.26
C TRP A 236 -11.23 4.59 3.14
N VAL A 237 -11.06 4.43 4.47
CA VAL A 237 -12.11 4.67 5.46
C VAL A 237 -12.00 6.10 5.98
N THR A 238 -12.91 6.95 5.56
CA THR A 238 -12.96 8.36 6.00
C THR A 238 -14.39 8.86 6.12
N ASN A 239 -14.69 9.63 7.17
CA ASN A 239 -15.98 10.26 7.38
C ASN A 239 -16.06 11.67 6.74
N ASN A 240 -14.90 12.24 6.41
CA ASN A 240 -14.83 13.51 5.71
C ASN A 240 -15.10 13.30 4.21
N PRO A 241 -16.13 13.92 3.65
CA PRO A 241 -16.40 13.82 2.22
C PRO A 241 -15.17 14.20 1.39
N VAL A 242 -14.84 13.34 0.44
CA VAL A 242 -13.77 13.63 -0.53
C VAL A 242 -14.41 14.43 -1.66
N THR A 243 -13.91 15.65 -1.86
CA THR A 243 -14.40 16.56 -2.89
C THR A 243 -13.35 16.81 -3.97
N ALA A 244 -13.74 17.44 -5.05
CA ALA A 244 -12.82 17.88 -6.08
C ALA A 244 -13.10 19.34 -6.42
N HIS A 245 -12.03 20.12 -6.53
CA HIS A 245 -12.09 21.53 -6.82
C HIS A 245 -11.58 21.82 -8.23
N ASP A 246 -12.10 22.89 -8.83
CA ASP A 246 -11.69 23.34 -10.15
C ASP A 246 -10.23 23.79 -10.14
N HIS A 247 -9.40 23.12 -10.92
CA HIS A 247 -8.04 23.56 -11.17
C HIS A 247 -8.04 24.55 -12.32
N ILE A 248 -7.76 25.80 -12.00
CA ILE A 248 -7.84 26.92 -12.92
C ILE A 248 -6.42 27.31 -13.33
N LEU A 249 -6.16 27.28 -14.62
CA LEU A 249 -4.95 27.82 -15.23
C LEU A 249 -5.29 28.95 -16.17
N PRO A 250 -4.41 29.97 -16.36
CA PRO A 250 -4.58 30.95 -17.40
C PRO A 250 -4.41 30.28 -18.79
N ASP A 251 -5.22 30.68 -19.73
CA ASP A 251 -5.01 30.36 -21.16
C ASP A 251 -3.88 31.22 -21.76
N LEU A 252 -3.63 31.07 -23.05
CA LEU A 252 -2.58 31.84 -23.76
C LEU A 252 -2.84 33.36 -23.78
N GLU A 253 -4.07 33.78 -23.51
CA GLU A 253 -4.51 35.17 -23.46
C GLU A 253 -4.56 35.67 -22.01
N GLY A 254 -4.28 34.82 -21.03
CA GLY A 254 -4.31 35.13 -19.61
C GLY A 254 -5.69 35.00 -18.96
N ASN A 255 -6.71 34.46 -19.68
CA ASN A 255 -8.02 34.27 -19.09
C ASN A 255 -8.05 32.96 -18.25
N PRO A 256 -8.75 32.95 -17.12
CA PRO A 256 -8.86 31.75 -16.29
C PRO A 256 -9.65 30.65 -17.01
N LYS A 257 -9.07 29.46 -17.08
CA LYS A 257 -9.67 28.27 -17.67
C LYS A 257 -9.60 27.11 -16.69
N VAL A 258 -10.73 26.44 -16.46
CA VAL A 258 -10.76 25.17 -15.73
C VAL A 258 -10.16 24.09 -16.60
N VAL A 259 -9.08 23.47 -16.16
CA VAL A 259 -8.37 22.41 -16.90
C VAL A 259 -8.64 21.04 -16.35
N ALA A 260 -9.01 20.91 -15.08
CA ALA A 260 -9.40 19.68 -14.42
C ALA A 260 -10.14 19.95 -13.11
N GLN A 261 -10.72 18.91 -12.53
CA GLN A 261 -11.17 18.92 -11.14
C GLN A 261 -10.27 17.99 -10.34
N ILE A 262 -9.54 18.55 -9.37
CA ILE A 262 -8.56 17.82 -8.55
C ILE A 262 -9.16 17.53 -7.17
N MET A 263 -8.92 16.35 -6.62
CA MET A 263 -9.28 16.05 -5.24
C MET A 263 -8.74 17.10 -4.27
N ASP A 264 -9.51 17.42 -3.25
CA ASP A 264 -9.14 18.37 -2.20
C ASP A 264 -7.94 17.91 -1.36
N ARG A 265 -7.61 16.61 -1.39
CA ARG A 265 -6.55 15.97 -0.58
C ARG A 265 -5.86 14.83 -1.34
N ASN A 266 -4.75 14.34 -0.78
CA ASN A 266 -4.02 13.21 -1.33
C ASN A 266 -4.83 11.92 -1.20
N LEU A 267 -4.65 10.98 -2.13
CA LEU A 267 -5.28 9.67 -2.10
C LEU A 267 -4.95 8.95 -0.79
N GLY A 268 -5.97 8.59 -0.02
CA GLY A 268 -5.83 7.96 1.29
C GLY A 268 -5.68 8.93 2.48
N ALA A 269 -5.70 10.25 2.27
CA ALA A 269 -5.66 11.22 3.37
C ALA A 269 -7.04 11.40 4.04
N MET A 270 -7.05 11.55 5.37
CA MET A 270 -8.29 11.76 6.11
C MET A 270 -8.78 13.20 6.03
N ASN A 271 -7.87 14.15 5.91
CA ASN A 271 -8.16 15.58 5.79
C ASN A 271 -7.13 16.30 4.93
N ASN A 272 -7.26 17.62 4.84
CA ASN A 272 -6.35 18.50 4.12
C ASN A 272 -5.79 19.62 5.03
N GLU A 273 -5.69 19.34 6.33
CA GLU A 273 -5.25 20.31 7.33
C GLU A 273 -3.72 20.35 7.41
N PRO A 274 -3.11 21.55 7.41
CA PRO A 274 -1.67 21.68 7.61
C PRO A 274 -1.22 21.08 8.95
N MET A 275 0.02 20.54 8.99
CA MET A 275 0.66 19.95 10.17
C MET A 275 -0.09 18.76 10.80
N ASN A 276 -1.03 18.20 10.10
CA ASN A 276 -1.77 17.03 10.55
C ASN A 276 -1.22 15.77 9.85
N LEU A 277 -0.85 14.72 10.62
CA LEU A 277 -0.38 13.46 10.05
C LEU A 277 -1.40 12.83 9.09
N GLU A 278 -2.66 13.10 9.32
CA GLU A 278 -3.79 12.57 8.56
C GLU A 278 -3.90 13.16 7.14
N ASN A 279 -3.20 14.26 6.84
CA ASN A 279 -3.21 14.89 5.51
C ASN A 279 -2.25 14.21 4.52
N ARG A 280 -1.39 13.29 4.98
CA ARG A 280 -0.29 12.76 4.17
C ARG A 280 -0.75 11.88 3.02
N GLY A 281 -1.83 11.13 3.22
CA GLY A 281 -2.29 10.13 2.24
C GLY A 281 -1.33 8.95 2.11
N MET A 282 -1.38 8.27 0.98
CA MET A 282 -0.60 7.08 0.70
C MET A 282 0.48 7.35 -0.33
N PHE A 283 1.55 6.55 -0.30
CA PHE A 283 2.55 6.48 -1.35
C PHE A 283 2.25 5.39 -2.36
N TYR A 284 2.64 5.61 -3.61
CA TYR A 284 2.50 4.63 -4.70
C TYR A 284 3.77 4.59 -5.53
N GLN A 285 4.30 3.39 -5.81
CA GLN A 285 5.29 3.27 -6.89
C GLN A 285 4.60 3.55 -8.22
N TRP A 286 5.30 4.22 -9.13
CA TRP A 286 4.69 4.56 -10.42
C TRP A 286 4.15 3.32 -11.15
N GLY A 287 2.90 3.38 -11.55
CA GLY A 287 2.23 2.27 -12.25
C GLY A 287 1.61 1.21 -11.33
N ARG A 288 1.78 1.26 -10.01
CA ARG A 288 1.15 0.32 -9.07
C ARG A 288 -0.20 0.82 -8.59
N LYS A 289 -1.09 -0.14 -8.37
CA LYS A 289 -2.42 0.10 -7.79
C LYS A 289 -2.45 0.06 -6.26
N ASP A 290 -1.41 -0.52 -5.64
CA ASP A 290 -1.35 -0.81 -4.21
C ASP A 290 -0.59 0.28 -3.46
N PRO A 291 -1.15 0.78 -2.35
CA PRO A 291 -0.56 1.82 -1.55
C PRO A 291 0.51 1.32 -0.57
N PHE A 292 1.44 2.22 -0.26
CA PHE A 292 2.39 2.12 0.84
C PHE A 292 2.11 3.21 1.87
N LEU A 293 2.33 2.89 3.14
CA LEU A 293 2.06 3.81 4.23
C LEU A 293 3.11 4.93 4.30
N PRO A 294 2.72 6.17 4.58
CA PRO A 294 3.64 7.29 4.74
C PRO A 294 4.42 7.22 6.05
N SER A 295 5.39 8.13 6.22
CA SER A 295 6.08 8.36 7.49
C SER A 295 5.10 8.65 8.63
N ARG A 296 5.43 8.20 9.83
CA ARG A 296 4.70 8.50 11.07
C ARG A 296 5.33 9.65 11.86
N THR A 297 6.45 10.19 11.40
CA THR A 297 7.18 11.24 12.12
C THR A 297 6.28 12.43 12.41
N PRO A 298 6.09 12.79 13.67
CA PRO A 298 5.27 13.93 14.05
C PRO A 298 5.84 15.24 13.51
N TYR A 299 4.99 16.25 13.33
CA TYR A 299 5.45 17.60 13.08
C TYR A 299 5.90 18.25 14.40
N ARG A 300 7.00 18.98 14.36
CA ARG A 300 7.41 19.85 15.46
C ARG A 300 6.51 21.08 15.56
N THR A 301 6.56 21.77 16.69
CA THR A 301 5.83 23.02 16.92
C THR A 301 6.17 24.15 15.93
N ASN A 302 7.33 24.07 15.28
CA ASN A 302 7.74 25.01 14.22
C ASN A 302 7.25 24.60 12.81
N GLY A 303 6.44 23.56 12.70
CA GLY A 303 5.87 23.10 11.44
C GLY A 303 6.74 22.15 10.64
N TYR A 304 7.93 21.79 11.10
CA TYR A 304 8.80 20.83 10.45
C TYR A 304 8.75 19.48 11.18
N PRO A 305 8.91 18.34 10.47
CA PRO A 305 9.04 17.06 11.13
C PRO A 305 10.33 17.01 11.94
N ASP A 306 10.38 16.16 12.95
CA ASP A 306 11.56 15.95 13.77
C ASP A 306 12.55 14.99 13.09
N ILE A 307 13.20 15.46 12.02
CA ILE A 307 14.13 14.69 11.20
C ILE A 307 15.43 14.29 11.93
N ASN A 308 15.65 14.78 13.15
CA ASN A 308 16.83 14.38 13.93
C ASN A 308 16.56 13.14 14.80
N GLU A 309 15.32 12.69 14.87
CA GLU A 309 15.04 11.41 15.48
C GLU A 309 15.39 10.29 14.49
N PRO A 310 16.06 9.25 14.93
CA PRO A 310 16.39 8.07 14.12
C PRO A 310 15.17 7.43 13.43
N GLU A 311 13.98 7.70 13.92
CA GLU A 311 12.71 7.12 13.51
C GLU A 311 12.33 7.38 12.05
N ASP A 312 12.73 8.50 11.44
CA ASP A 312 12.52 8.69 10.00
C ASP A 312 13.40 7.75 9.17
N ASN A 313 14.56 7.39 9.70
CA ASN A 313 15.40 6.34 9.14
C ASN A 313 14.94 4.95 9.62
N GLU A 314 14.27 4.84 10.77
CA GLU A 314 13.87 3.59 11.42
C GLU A 314 12.56 2.99 10.90
N ILE A 315 11.77 3.72 10.12
CA ILE A 315 10.71 3.06 9.33
C ILE A 315 11.29 1.85 8.58
N ASN A 316 12.57 1.81 8.44
CA ASN A 316 13.36 0.92 7.65
C ASN A 316 13.97 -0.24 8.45
N SER A 317 14.37 -0.03 9.70
CA SER A 317 14.96 -1.08 10.52
C SER A 317 13.94 -2.11 10.98
N GLU A 318 12.66 -1.73 11.10
CA GLU A 318 11.59 -2.64 11.49
C GLU A 318 10.97 -3.41 10.30
N ILE A 319 11.34 -3.13 9.06
CA ILE A 319 10.81 -3.82 7.87
C ILE A 319 11.28 -5.28 7.81
N GLY A 320 12.36 -5.62 8.48
CA GLY A 320 12.98 -6.95 8.43
C GLY A 320 12.44 -7.98 9.43
N ASP A 321 11.63 -7.60 10.41
CA ASP A 321 11.21 -8.51 11.50
C ASP A 321 9.86 -9.20 11.27
N GLY A 322 9.20 -8.94 10.14
CA GLY A 322 7.90 -9.55 9.80
C GLY A 322 6.70 -8.98 10.56
N THR A 323 6.89 -7.95 11.38
CA THR A 323 5.80 -7.33 12.17
C THR A 323 5.12 -6.18 11.43
N ARG A 324 5.62 -5.81 10.25
CA ARG A 324 5.08 -4.70 9.47
C ARG A 324 4.21 -5.15 8.32
N PRO A 325 3.21 -4.36 7.98
CA PRO A 325 2.29 -4.68 6.90
C PRO A 325 2.93 -4.65 5.50
N TRP A 326 4.13 -4.15 5.36
CA TRP A 326 4.89 -4.23 4.10
C TRP A 326 6.33 -4.69 4.34
N ASP A 327 6.82 -5.51 3.45
CA ASP A 327 8.23 -5.87 3.34
C ASP A 327 8.87 -5.10 2.18
N VAL A 328 10.14 -4.80 2.33
CA VAL A 328 10.98 -4.39 1.21
C VAL A 328 11.43 -5.61 0.45
N PHE A 329 11.35 -5.51 -0.84
CA PHE A 329 11.81 -6.52 -1.75
C PHE A 329 13.05 -6.04 -2.49
N ALA A 330 14.21 -6.56 -2.11
CA ALA A 330 15.44 -6.29 -2.85
C ALA A 330 15.44 -7.06 -4.19
N THR A 331 15.84 -6.39 -5.24
CA THR A 331 15.87 -6.92 -6.62
C THR A 331 16.75 -8.13 -6.82
N ASN A 332 17.68 -8.39 -5.91
CA ASN A 332 18.51 -9.59 -5.99
C ASN A 332 17.69 -10.87 -5.81
N THR A 333 16.47 -10.75 -5.29
CA THR A 333 15.54 -11.86 -5.10
C THR A 333 14.29 -11.77 -6.01
N ALA A 334 14.07 -10.62 -6.69
CA ALA A 334 13.06 -10.56 -7.74
C ALA A 334 13.47 -11.47 -8.90
N PRO A 335 12.54 -12.21 -9.50
CA PRO A 335 12.88 -13.00 -10.67
C PRO A 335 13.46 -12.07 -11.72
N LYS A 336 14.73 -12.26 -12.06
CA LYS A 336 15.39 -11.57 -13.17
C LYS A 336 14.76 -12.07 -14.45
N VAL A 337 13.64 -11.49 -14.84
CA VAL A 337 12.99 -11.85 -16.08
C VAL A 337 13.70 -11.07 -17.19
N SER A 338 14.38 -11.80 -18.05
CA SER A 338 15.10 -11.24 -19.18
C SER A 338 14.19 -10.60 -20.24
N THR A 339 12.90 -10.83 -20.13
CA THR A 339 11.88 -10.26 -21.01
C THR A 339 10.74 -9.72 -20.16
N ASN A 340 10.49 -8.45 -20.29
CA ASN A 340 9.40 -7.73 -19.70
C ASN A 340 8.06 -8.42 -19.84
N PRO A 341 7.19 -8.47 -18.86
CA PRO A 341 7.08 -7.66 -17.64
C PRO A 341 6.93 -8.49 -16.35
N GLY A 342 7.86 -9.38 -16.04
CA GLY A 342 7.74 -10.36 -14.96
C GLY A 342 7.52 -9.79 -13.56
N ASN A 343 7.97 -8.56 -13.31
CA ASN A 343 7.75 -7.92 -12.00
C ASN A 343 6.30 -7.42 -11.81
N ILE A 344 5.52 -7.24 -12.87
CA ILE A 344 4.12 -6.80 -12.74
C ILE A 344 3.25 -7.89 -12.10
N PRO A 345 3.24 -9.16 -12.57
CA PRO A 345 2.57 -10.24 -11.86
C PRO A 345 3.07 -10.42 -10.43
N TYR A 346 4.38 -10.25 -10.21
CA TYR A 346 4.96 -10.31 -8.86
C TYR A 346 4.37 -9.22 -7.95
N SER A 347 4.24 -7.98 -8.43
CA SER A 347 3.66 -6.88 -7.65
C SER A 347 2.19 -7.11 -7.30
N VAL A 348 1.45 -7.81 -8.14
CA VAL A 348 0.05 -8.21 -7.88
C VAL A 348 0.00 -9.29 -6.80
N LYS A 349 0.89 -10.31 -6.90
CA LYS A 349 0.96 -11.39 -5.93
C LYS A 349 1.45 -10.93 -4.55
N TYR A 350 2.30 -9.91 -4.50
CA TYR A 350 2.87 -9.34 -3.27
C TYR A 350 2.59 -7.83 -3.19
N PRO A 351 1.34 -7.44 -2.95
CA PRO A 351 0.91 -6.04 -3.03
C PRO A 351 1.53 -5.16 -1.93
N ASN A 352 1.93 -5.76 -0.82
CA ASN A 352 2.59 -5.10 0.32
C ASN A 352 4.11 -5.01 0.19
N LYS A 353 4.70 -5.47 -0.93
CA LYS A 353 6.16 -5.41 -1.13
C LYS A 353 6.55 -4.29 -2.07
N HIS A 354 7.46 -3.43 -1.62
CA HIS A 354 8.12 -2.45 -2.47
C HIS A 354 9.13 -3.18 -3.36
N ILE A 355 9.13 -2.89 -4.67
CA ILE A 355 10.02 -3.53 -5.62
C ILE A 355 11.14 -2.55 -5.96
N GLU A 356 12.34 -2.89 -5.51
CA GLU A 356 13.56 -2.19 -5.86
C GLU A 356 14.23 -2.86 -7.06
N GLN A 357 14.59 -2.10 -8.07
CA GLN A 357 15.46 -2.59 -9.13
C GLN A 357 16.66 -1.65 -9.31
N PHE A 358 17.73 -1.96 -8.57
CA PHE A 358 19.02 -1.29 -8.69
C PHE A 358 20.05 -2.20 -9.34
N SER A 359 20.04 -2.32 -10.64
CA SER A 359 21.28 -2.68 -11.34
C SER A 359 21.85 -1.41 -11.99
N ALA A 360 23.15 -1.33 -12.15
CA ALA A 360 23.78 -0.26 -12.93
C ALA A 360 23.28 -0.18 -14.39
N GLN A 361 22.42 -1.10 -14.77
CA GLN A 361 21.77 -1.22 -16.07
C GLN A 361 20.24 -1.10 -15.96
N SER A 362 19.66 -1.07 -14.75
CA SER A 362 18.24 -0.84 -14.55
C SER A 362 18.00 0.66 -14.64
N LEU A 363 17.19 1.03 -15.54
CA LEU A 363 16.83 2.37 -15.95
C LEU A 363 15.83 3.01 -14.97
N TYR A 364 16.09 2.89 -13.67
CA TYR A 364 15.23 3.43 -12.61
C TYR A 364 13.78 2.93 -12.66
N THR A 365 13.53 1.75 -13.25
CA THR A 365 12.22 1.14 -13.32
C THR A 365 12.16 -0.14 -12.50
N TRP A 366 11.01 -0.44 -11.91
CA TRP A 366 10.81 -1.64 -11.12
C TRP A 366 10.30 -2.84 -11.96
N TYR A 367 9.80 -2.62 -13.17
CA TYR A 367 9.19 -3.67 -14.00
C TYR A 367 9.76 -3.81 -15.41
N VAL A 368 10.62 -2.90 -15.83
CA VAL A 368 11.26 -2.96 -17.15
C VAL A 368 12.69 -3.45 -17.00
N SER A 369 13.05 -4.56 -17.64
CA SER A 369 14.44 -5.02 -17.70
C SER A 369 15.18 -4.42 -18.89
N SER A 370 16.39 -3.94 -18.65
CA SER A 370 17.21 -3.20 -19.61
C SER A 370 17.97 -4.11 -20.57
N VAL A 371 17.34 -4.98 -21.32
CA VAL A 371 18.10 -5.83 -22.25
C VAL A 371 18.38 -5.13 -23.58
N ASP A 372 17.63 -4.10 -23.92
CA ASP A 372 17.88 -3.38 -25.17
C ASP A 372 17.62 -1.88 -25.03
N LYS A 373 18.68 -1.10 -24.81
CA LYS A 373 18.61 0.36 -24.65
C LYS A 373 17.98 1.10 -25.82
N LYS A 374 17.81 0.44 -26.97
CA LYS A 374 17.20 1.00 -28.18
C LYS A 374 15.73 0.65 -28.37
N ASP A 375 15.20 -0.38 -27.69
CA ASP A 375 13.86 -0.91 -27.93
C ASP A 375 12.92 -0.80 -26.72
N ILE A 376 13.38 -0.18 -25.63
CA ILE A 376 12.55 0.04 -24.46
C ILE A 376 11.70 1.28 -24.71
N SER A 377 10.61 1.11 -25.44
CA SER A 377 9.60 2.13 -25.37
C SER A 377 8.80 1.90 -24.06
N VAL A 378 9.01 2.75 -23.06
CA VAL A 378 8.11 2.91 -21.90
C VAL A 378 6.66 3.02 -22.38
N THR A 379 6.47 3.42 -23.61
CA THR A 379 5.20 3.45 -24.32
C THR A 379 4.58 2.07 -24.57
N LYS A 380 5.35 0.97 -24.54
CA LYS A 380 4.82 -0.39 -24.74
C LYS A 380 4.18 -1.00 -23.47
N VAL A 381 4.56 -0.53 -22.28
CA VAL A 381 3.99 -1.02 -21.01
C VAL A 381 3.68 0.18 -20.10
N LYS A 382 2.64 0.90 -20.42
CA LYS A 382 2.10 1.94 -19.55
C LYS A 382 1.08 1.35 -18.60
N LEU A 383 1.37 1.32 -17.32
CA LEU A 383 0.43 0.86 -16.31
C LEU A 383 -0.57 1.95 -15.92
N TRP A 384 -0.16 3.22 -15.94
CA TRP A 384 -1.01 4.39 -15.84
C TRP A 384 -0.98 5.17 -17.15
N ASP A 385 -2.11 5.75 -17.54
CA ASP A 385 -2.22 6.54 -18.77
C ASP A 385 -3.27 7.65 -18.62
N GLU A 386 -3.39 8.52 -19.61
CA GLU A 386 -4.45 9.55 -19.68
C GLU A 386 -5.86 8.94 -19.61
N THR A 387 -6.04 7.76 -20.18
CA THR A 387 -7.23 6.93 -19.97
C THR A 387 -6.99 6.03 -18.76
N LYS A 388 -7.91 6.04 -17.80
CA LYS A 388 -7.82 5.21 -16.61
C LYS A 388 -7.65 3.74 -16.96
N THR A 389 -6.58 3.11 -16.50
CA THR A 389 -6.27 1.69 -16.72
C THR A 389 -6.73 0.83 -15.55
N ILE A 390 -6.63 -0.49 -15.70
CA ILE A 390 -6.89 -1.44 -14.60
C ILE A 390 -5.88 -1.31 -13.44
N PHE A 391 -4.73 -0.67 -13.64
CA PHE A 391 -3.72 -0.43 -12.60
C PHE A 391 -3.83 0.96 -11.95
N ASP A 392 -4.73 1.82 -12.41
CA ASP A 392 -4.92 3.15 -11.81
C ASP A 392 -5.43 3.02 -10.35
N PRO A 393 -4.77 3.65 -9.37
CA PRO A 393 -5.11 3.49 -7.95
C PRO A 393 -6.27 4.36 -7.48
N CYS A 394 -6.72 5.32 -8.29
CA CYS A 394 -7.75 6.26 -7.88
C CYS A 394 -9.15 5.63 -7.77
N PRO A 395 -10.04 6.16 -6.93
CA PRO A 395 -11.42 5.70 -6.85
C PRO A 395 -12.19 5.83 -8.17
N ALA A 396 -13.38 5.24 -8.23
CA ALA A 396 -14.29 5.38 -9.37
C ALA A 396 -14.60 6.86 -9.65
N GLY A 397 -14.65 7.25 -10.92
CA GLY A 397 -14.83 8.62 -11.37
C GLY A 397 -13.60 9.52 -11.23
N TYR A 398 -12.48 8.96 -10.76
CA TYR A 398 -11.20 9.65 -10.64
C TYR A 398 -10.08 8.85 -11.26
N LYS A 399 -9.01 9.52 -11.67
CA LYS A 399 -7.80 8.93 -12.25
C LYS A 399 -6.53 9.67 -11.82
N VAL A 400 -5.38 9.04 -12.07
CA VAL A 400 -4.07 9.70 -11.93
C VAL A 400 -3.97 10.85 -12.93
N PRO A 401 -3.51 12.05 -12.52
CA PRO A 401 -3.40 13.21 -13.41
C PRO A 401 -2.32 13.03 -14.48
N GLY A 402 -2.52 13.66 -15.65
CA GLY A 402 -1.47 13.81 -16.66
C GLY A 402 -0.53 14.97 -16.32
N GLY A 403 0.73 14.93 -16.78
CA GLY A 403 1.75 15.94 -16.50
C GLY A 403 1.39 17.36 -16.94
N LYS A 404 0.64 17.47 -18.03
CA LYS A 404 0.15 18.78 -18.51
C LYS A 404 -0.71 19.54 -17.51
N LEU A 405 -1.34 18.81 -16.57
CA LEU A 405 -2.13 19.44 -15.51
C LEU A 405 -1.27 20.35 -14.64
N TYR A 406 -0.03 19.94 -14.41
CA TYR A 406 0.89 20.60 -13.52
C TYR A 406 1.90 21.51 -14.25
N ALA A 407 1.75 21.66 -15.56
CA ALA A 407 2.66 22.47 -16.38
C ALA A 407 2.86 23.91 -15.87
N ASN A 408 1.88 24.45 -15.17
CA ASN A 408 1.93 25.82 -14.62
C ASN A 408 2.12 25.86 -13.10
N PHE A 409 2.49 24.74 -12.47
CA PHE A 409 2.87 24.76 -11.05
C PHE A 409 4.27 25.37 -10.79
N GLY A 410 4.98 25.69 -11.82
CA GLY A 410 6.31 26.31 -11.77
C GLY A 410 6.69 26.90 -13.13
N ASN A 411 7.94 27.27 -13.30
CA ASN A 411 8.52 27.86 -14.53
C ASN A 411 8.50 26.93 -15.75
N VAL A 412 7.41 26.27 -16.05
CA VAL A 412 7.31 25.44 -17.25
C VAL A 412 6.74 26.29 -18.37
N ASP A 413 7.51 26.44 -19.45
CA ASP A 413 6.96 26.94 -20.70
C ASP A 413 5.90 25.98 -21.20
N VAL A 414 4.64 26.38 -21.12
CA VAL A 414 3.47 25.59 -21.61
C VAL A 414 3.58 25.23 -23.08
N ASN A 415 4.40 25.97 -23.85
CA ASN A 415 4.65 25.72 -25.26
C ASN A 415 5.81 24.73 -25.47
N ASN A 416 6.64 24.50 -24.47
CA ASN A 416 7.72 23.54 -24.50
C ASN A 416 7.81 22.72 -23.20
N PRO A 417 6.90 21.77 -22.98
CA PRO A 417 6.88 20.94 -21.78
C PRO A 417 8.13 20.05 -21.62
N ARG A 418 9.05 20.08 -22.57
CA ARG A 418 10.33 19.37 -22.51
C ARG A 418 11.48 20.21 -21.94
N ASP A 419 11.31 21.53 -21.82
CA ASP A 419 12.33 22.39 -21.26
C ASP A 419 12.20 22.52 -19.73
N LEU A 420 12.10 21.37 -19.08
CA LEU A 420 12.11 21.24 -17.63
C LEU A 420 13.52 21.40 -17.04
N THR A 421 14.53 21.50 -17.91
CA THR A 421 15.94 21.56 -17.51
C THR A 421 16.44 22.99 -17.27
N GLY A 422 15.62 24.01 -17.56
CA GLY A 422 16.08 25.38 -17.70
C GLY A 422 16.21 26.20 -16.43
N GLY A 423 15.59 25.83 -15.34
CA GLY A 423 15.62 26.67 -14.14
C GLY A 423 16.62 26.16 -13.11
N LYS A 424 17.73 26.86 -12.91
CA LYS A 424 18.47 26.72 -11.66
C LYS A 424 17.61 27.24 -10.52
N PRO A 425 17.61 26.58 -9.33
CA PRO A 425 16.84 27.02 -8.17
C PRO A 425 17.01 28.50 -7.82
N ASP A 426 18.15 29.09 -8.17
CA ASP A 426 18.52 30.46 -7.87
C ASP A 426 17.90 31.51 -8.81
N GLU A 427 17.23 31.10 -9.89
CA GLU A 427 16.61 31.98 -10.88
C GLU A 427 15.09 32.12 -10.71
N TYR A 428 14.49 31.46 -9.70
CA TYR A 428 13.07 31.54 -9.43
C TYR A 428 12.73 32.88 -8.76
N THR A 429 12.26 33.84 -9.55
CA THR A 429 11.71 35.08 -9.03
C THR A 429 10.32 34.85 -8.45
N GLU A 430 9.96 35.62 -7.40
CA GLU A 430 8.65 35.56 -6.72
C GLU A 430 7.44 35.69 -7.67
N ASP A 431 7.64 36.18 -8.87
CA ASP A 431 6.59 36.49 -9.86
C ASP A 431 5.90 35.25 -10.48
N PHE A 432 6.50 34.05 -10.42
CA PHE A 432 5.95 32.87 -11.04
C PHE A 432 5.07 32.00 -10.13
N HIS A 433 5.03 32.29 -8.84
CA HIS A 433 4.30 31.52 -7.84
C HIS A 433 3.03 32.23 -7.33
N TRP A 434 2.47 33.14 -8.11
CA TRP A 434 1.30 33.91 -7.68
C TRP A 434 0.07 33.05 -7.32
N LEU A 435 -0.01 31.80 -7.82
CA LEU A 435 -1.06 30.86 -7.50
C LEU A 435 -0.78 30.03 -6.23
N TRP A 436 0.46 30.07 -5.72
CA TRP A 436 0.85 29.39 -4.50
C TRP A 436 1.07 30.37 -3.36
N GLU A 437 0.69 29.98 -2.16
CA GLU A 437 1.16 30.67 -0.98
C GLU A 437 2.60 30.27 -0.65
N LYS A 438 3.23 31.06 0.24
CA LYS A 438 4.55 30.74 0.74
C LYS A 438 4.56 29.36 1.37
N PHE A 439 5.72 28.71 1.35
CA PHE A 439 5.90 27.46 2.03
C PHE A 439 5.78 27.64 3.54
N GLU A 440 4.77 27.04 4.12
CA GLU A 440 4.52 27.05 5.56
C GLU A 440 3.95 25.68 5.99
N ASN A 441 4.21 25.30 7.24
CA ASN A 441 3.63 24.09 7.83
C ASN A 441 3.90 22.81 7.02
N CYS A 442 5.10 22.68 6.47
CA CYS A 442 5.53 21.57 5.62
C CYS A 442 4.63 21.34 4.40
N GLY A 443 4.29 22.43 3.70
CA GLY A 443 3.50 22.38 2.49
C GLY A 443 3.23 23.73 1.87
N ARG A 444 2.37 23.72 0.87
CA ARG A 444 1.92 24.92 0.16
C ARG A 444 0.42 24.90 -0.04
N VAL A 445 -0.19 26.07 -0.04
CA VAL A 445 -1.61 26.25 -0.35
C VAL A 445 -1.75 26.66 -1.81
N TRP A 446 -2.60 25.99 -2.54
CA TRP A 446 -3.07 26.41 -3.86
C TRP A 446 -4.14 27.49 -3.68
N LYS A 447 -3.80 28.75 -3.89
CA LYS A 447 -4.64 29.91 -3.56
C LYS A 447 -6.05 29.90 -4.16
N PRO A 448 -6.23 29.47 -5.44
CA PRO A 448 -7.57 29.50 -6.03
C PRO A 448 -8.61 28.68 -5.29
N THR A 449 -8.21 27.57 -4.64
CA THR A 449 -9.14 26.65 -3.94
C THR A 449 -8.92 26.61 -2.44
N GLY A 450 -7.76 27.06 -1.95
CA GLY A 450 -7.34 26.91 -0.57
C GLY A 450 -6.81 25.52 -0.23
N ASP A 451 -6.60 24.66 -1.23
CA ASP A 451 -6.15 23.30 -1.01
C ASP A 451 -4.68 23.25 -0.57
N PHE A 452 -4.44 22.57 0.53
CA PHE A 452 -3.11 22.34 1.05
C PHE A 452 -2.44 21.12 0.37
N TYR A 453 -1.18 21.28 0.00
CA TYR A 453 -0.33 20.25 -0.57
C TYR A 453 0.82 19.96 0.40
N PRO A 454 0.71 18.89 1.20
CA PRO A 454 1.75 18.55 2.17
C PRO A 454 3.01 18.02 1.48
N VAL A 455 4.18 18.35 2.05
CA VAL A 455 5.46 17.79 1.62
C VAL A 455 5.85 16.61 2.50
N VAL A 456 5.50 15.43 2.07
CA VAL A 456 5.57 14.19 2.85
C VAL A 456 6.84 13.37 2.56
N GLY A 457 7.67 13.84 1.63
CA GLY A 457 8.83 13.11 1.14
C GLY A 457 8.49 12.06 0.09
N THR A 458 9.32 11.08 -0.02
CA THR A 458 9.19 9.94 -0.96
C THR A 458 9.85 8.71 -0.37
N PHE A 459 9.39 7.53 -0.72
CA PHE A 459 10.16 6.31 -0.47
C PHE A 459 11.21 6.12 -1.55
N VAL A 460 12.46 5.99 -1.08
CA VAL A 460 13.63 5.78 -1.92
C VAL A 460 14.30 4.48 -1.49
N PRO A 461 14.48 3.51 -2.38
CA PRO A 461 15.26 2.32 -2.07
C PRO A 461 16.73 2.67 -1.91
N MET A 462 17.39 2.12 -0.88
CA MET A 462 18.83 2.27 -0.66
C MET A 462 19.60 1.22 -1.46
N ARG A 463 20.54 1.69 -2.28
CA ARG A 463 21.35 0.81 -3.12
C ARG A 463 22.19 -0.15 -2.27
N GLY A 464 21.93 -1.45 -2.43
CA GLY A 464 22.69 -2.52 -1.76
C GLY A 464 22.22 -2.84 -0.35
N GLU A 465 21.14 -2.21 0.10
CA GLU A 465 20.48 -2.50 1.36
C GLU A 465 19.10 -3.15 1.11
N ASP A 466 18.65 -3.95 2.06
CA ASP A 466 17.35 -4.65 1.96
C ASP A 466 16.21 -3.79 2.54
N TYR A 467 16.32 -2.46 2.45
CA TYR A 467 15.31 -1.56 2.99
C TYR A 467 15.06 -0.33 2.10
N VAL A 468 13.86 0.23 2.25
CA VAL A 468 13.44 1.53 1.70
C VAL A 468 13.38 2.53 2.84
N TYR A 469 13.70 3.75 2.62
CA TYR A 469 13.55 4.80 3.64
C TYR A 469 12.71 5.96 3.12
N ASN A 470 12.03 6.62 4.03
CA ASN A 470 11.35 7.86 3.71
C ASN A 470 12.38 8.99 3.67
N HIS A 471 12.48 9.62 2.52
CA HIS A 471 13.45 10.65 2.26
C HIS A 471 12.76 12.00 2.10
N TYR A 472 13.34 13.05 2.68
CA TYR A 472 12.85 14.42 2.56
C TYR A 472 11.46 14.70 3.14
N THR A 473 11.02 13.96 4.18
CA THR A 473 9.79 14.30 4.90
C THR A 473 9.88 15.73 5.43
N GLY A 474 8.89 16.56 5.08
CA GLY A 474 8.87 17.96 5.46
C GLY A 474 9.76 18.88 4.62
N GLU A 475 10.59 18.34 3.75
CA GLU A 475 11.48 19.12 2.87
C GLU A 475 11.01 19.08 1.41
N LEU A 476 10.40 17.98 0.98
CA LEU A 476 10.07 17.73 -0.40
C LEU A 476 8.75 17.00 -0.55
N GLY A 477 7.82 17.54 -1.30
CA GLY A 477 6.60 16.88 -1.75
C GLY A 477 6.75 16.43 -3.19
N MET A 478 6.34 15.20 -3.49
CA MET A 478 6.38 14.63 -4.83
C MET A 478 5.06 13.96 -5.18
N TYR A 479 4.48 14.36 -6.30
CA TYR A 479 3.16 13.91 -6.75
C TYR A 479 3.25 13.36 -8.16
N TRP A 480 2.94 12.07 -8.30
CA TRP A 480 3.00 11.38 -9.59
C TRP A 480 2.00 11.88 -10.61
N THR A 481 2.40 11.80 -11.87
CA THR A 481 1.55 11.94 -13.05
C THR A 481 1.62 10.70 -13.94
N THR A 482 0.75 10.62 -14.94
CA THR A 482 0.80 9.54 -15.95
C THR A 482 1.81 9.79 -17.06
N SER A 483 2.41 10.98 -17.12
CA SER A 483 3.25 11.40 -18.24
C SER A 483 4.65 10.80 -18.14
N PRO A 484 5.10 10.05 -19.16
CA PRO A 484 6.48 9.59 -19.21
C PRO A 484 7.41 10.74 -19.62
N ASN A 485 8.56 10.80 -19.00
CA ASN A 485 9.68 11.58 -19.46
C ASN A 485 10.82 10.64 -19.87
N THR A 486 11.35 10.80 -21.07
CA THR A 486 12.51 10.08 -21.55
C THR A 486 13.67 11.05 -21.63
N TYR A 487 14.55 10.96 -20.64
CA TYR A 487 15.80 11.70 -20.68
C TYR A 487 16.88 10.84 -21.36
N GLN A 488 17.60 11.40 -22.32
CA GLN A 488 18.71 10.75 -23.01
C GLN A 488 19.98 11.55 -22.77
N GLU A 489 20.87 11.03 -21.92
CA GLU A 489 22.19 11.60 -21.73
C GLU A 489 23.23 10.65 -22.31
N GLY A 490 23.85 11.06 -23.43
CA GLY A 490 24.81 10.25 -24.16
C GLY A 490 24.21 8.95 -24.70
N GLU A 491 24.82 7.80 -24.39
CA GLU A 491 24.33 6.46 -24.80
C GLU A 491 23.35 5.84 -23.79
N SER A 492 23.02 6.52 -22.71
CA SER A 492 22.15 6.02 -21.64
C SER A 492 20.78 6.68 -21.75
N ALA A 493 19.74 5.88 -21.87
CA ALA A 493 18.36 6.33 -21.75
C ALA A 493 17.85 6.06 -20.33
N TYR A 494 17.27 7.07 -19.70
CA TYR A 494 16.65 6.96 -18.39
C TYR A 494 15.13 7.02 -18.58
N TYR A 495 14.39 6.15 -17.87
CA TYR A 495 12.94 6.16 -17.86
C TYR A 495 12.47 6.76 -16.55
N GLU A 496 11.89 7.92 -16.67
CA GLU A 496 11.39 8.69 -15.56
C GLU A 496 9.97 9.13 -15.87
N TYR A 497 9.17 9.33 -14.81
CA TYR A 497 7.83 9.85 -14.96
C TYR A 497 7.73 11.21 -14.28
N GLU A 498 6.95 12.09 -14.88
CA GLU A 498 6.74 13.42 -14.33
C GLU A 498 6.07 13.37 -12.98
N TRP A 499 6.59 14.15 -12.09
CA TRP A 499 5.99 14.51 -10.83
C TRP A 499 5.94 16.01 -10.67
N ILE A 500 5.14 16.50 -9.71
CA ILE A 500 5.37 17.82 -9.17
C ILE A 500 6.28 17.68 -7.98
N ARG A 501 7.27 18.53 -7.92
CA ARG A 501 8.16 18.67 -6.79
C ARG A 501 7.90 20.00 -6.10
N MET A 502 7.70 19.96 -4.78
CA MET A 502 7.48 21.14 -3.94
C MET A 502 8.48 21.15 -2.81
N ASN A 503 9.09 22.30 -2.55
CA ASN A 503 9.94 22.53 -1.38
C ASN A 503 9.79 23.98 -0.90
N GLU A 504 10.63 24.39 0.08
CA GLU A 504 10.65 25.75 0.59
C GLU A 504 10.91 26.79 -0.50
N ALA A 505 11.79 26.49 -1.44
CA ALA A 505 12.17 27.44 -2.50
C ALA A 505 11.13 27.54 -3.62
N ALA A 506 10.56 26.40 -4.07
CA ALA A 506 9.76 26.35 -5.28
C ALA A 506 8.73 25.22 -5.31
N ALA A 507 7.73 25.38 -6.20
CA ALA A 507 6.93 24.29 -6.73
C ALA A 507 7.20 24.22 -8.23
N PHE A 508 7.62 23.06 -8.74
CA PHE A 508 8.00 22.88 -10.14
C PHE A 508 7.72 21.44 -10.61
N SER A 509 7.54 21.27 -11.90
CA SER A 509 7.51 19.94 -12.46
C SER A 509 8.94 19.38 -12.58
N GLY A 510 9.06 18.09 -12.38
CA GLY A 510 10.30 17.37 -12.48
C GLY A 510 10.03 15.93 -12.93
N TYR A 511 11.04 15.12 -12.91
CA TYR A 511 10.92 13.70 -13.26
C TYR A 511 11.68 12.85 -12.24
N GLY A 512 11.22 11.64 -12.04
CA GLY A 512 11.81 10.74 -11.06
C GLY A 512 11.68 9.28 -11.39
N ALA A 513 12.54 8.53 -10.74
CA ALA A 513 12.65 7.09 -10.94
C ALA A 513 11.36 6.37 -10.55
N MET A 514 10.88 5.46 -11.40
CA MET A 514 9.66 4.69 -11.16
C MET A 514 9.74 3.77 -9.91
N VAL A 515 10.95 3.50 -9.44
CA VAL A 515 11.18 2.74 -8.20
C VAL A 515 10.82 3.53 -6.95
N TYR A 516 10.72 4.85 -7.05
CA TYR A 516 10.28 5.68 -5.94
C TYR A 516 8.77 5.49 -5.68
N ALA A 517 8.36 5.71 -4.46
CA ALA A 517 6.95 5.81 -4.13
C ALA A 517 6.63 7.23 -3.67
N CYS A 518 5.67 7.85 -4.35
CA CYS A 518 5.25 9.24 -4.13
C CYS A 518 3.74 9.32 -3.94
N GLN A 519 3.25 10.50 -3.54
CA GLN A 519 1.82 10.75 -3.43
C GLN A 519 1.13 10.81 -4.79
N ILE A 520 -0.18 10.64 -4.73
CA ILE A 520 -1.09 10.90 -5.85
C ILE A 520 -2.20 11.82 -5.35
N ARG A 521 -2.54 12.82 -6.15
CA ARG A 521 -3.75 13.61 -5.99
C ARG A 521 -4.59 13.41 -7.24
N CYS A 522 -5.65 12.62 -7.11
CA CYS A 522 -6.45 12.19 -8.26
C CYS A 522 -7.25 13.36 -8.86
N ILE A 523 -7.56 13.25 -10.15
CA ILE A 523 -8.46 14.15 -10.86
C ILE A 523 -9.72 13.41 -11.29
N LYS A 524 -10.82 14.13 -11.50
CA LYS A 524 -12.01 13.54 -12.14
C LYS A 524 -11.71 13.07 -13.55
N GLU A 525 -12.35 11.96 -13.93
CA GLU A 525 -12.29 11.39 -15.30
C GLU A 525 -12.95 12.30 -16.33
#